data_e03f824bc4aca5ed8455c960a3da61c4
#
_entry.id   e03f824bc4aca5ed8455c960a3da61c4
#
_cell.length_a   1.000
_cell.length_b   1.000
_cell.length_c   1.000
_cell.angle_alpha   90.00
_cell.angle_beta   90.00
_cell.angle_gamma   90.00
#
_symmetry.space_group_name_H-M   'P 1'
#
loop_
_entity.id
_entity.type
_entity.pdbx_description
1 polymer ?
#
loop_
_entity_poly.entity_id
_entity_poly.type
_entity_poly.pdbx_seq_one_letter_code
_entity_poly.pdbx_strand_id
1 'polypeptide(L)'
;MASVEFLSTHRLTRQYGGLTAVNDVNFSLRHDRIHAIIGPNGAGKTTLVNLICGREKPTSGSIIYKGKEISQQSSAKRVQAGIVYTFQVTSIFRNLSCYENVALSVQRSLKAMLGKLLMVSESVIEKHVSKSLGRVGLNGKENQTAGTLPYGHQKLLEVAMSLAANPELLILDEPTQGLAQAEIENLIALIRDISKSVNVLLIEHNMAVVFSLAEYVTVMDSGTIMAEGTPSEIENNREVQDLYLGN
;
A
#
# COMPACT_ATOMS: atom_id res chain seq x y z
N MET A 1 -23.00 3.63 -17.83
CA MET A 1 -21.63 3.18 -18.17
C MET A 1 -21.12 2.45 -16.96
N ALA A 2 -20.74 1.17 -17.07
CA ALA A 2 -20.13 0.45 -15.95
C ALA A 2 -18.81 1.17 -15.61
N SER A 3 -18.64 1.59 -14.36
CA SER A 3 -17.39 2.18 -13.89
C SER A 3 -16.30 1.13 -14.08
N VAL A 4 -15.31 1.43 -14.91
CA VAL A 4 -14.14 0.54 -15.08
C VAL A 4 -13.49 0.43 -13.70
N GLU A 5 -13.45 -0.78 -13.15
CA GLU A 5 -12.79 -1.07 -11.89
C GLU A 5 -11.32 -0.69 -12.00
N PHE A 6 -10.80 -0.01 -10.99
CA PHE A 6 -9.41 0.45 -10.99
C PHE A 6 -8.44 -0.72 -10.86
N LEU A 7 -8.73 -1.64 -9.95
CA LEU A 7 -8.06 -2.92 -9.81
C LEU A 7 -9.10 -3.99 -9.44
N SER A 8 -9.05 -5.14 -10.09
CA SER A 8 -9.89 -6.28 -9.72
C SER A 8 -9.12 -7.59 -9.82
N THR A 9 -9.59 -8.58 -9.07
CA THR A 9 -9.13 -9.96 -9.16
C THR A 9 -10.30 -10.86 -9.52
N HIS A 10 -10.04 -11.89 -10.31
CA HIS A 10 -11.06 -12.85 -10.74
C HIS A 10 -10.60 -14.26 -10.39
N ARG A 11 -11.33 -14.89 -9.47
CA ARG A 11 -11.07 -16.25 -8.98
C ARG A 11 -9.61 -16.47 -8.60
N LEU A 12 -9.01 -15.46 -7.97
CA LEU A 12 -7.59 -15.44 -7.64
C LEU A 12 -7.29 -16.49 -6.58
N THR A 13 -6.34 -17.37 -6.89
CA THR A 13 -5.96 -18.46 -5.98
C THR A 13 -4.45 -18.55 -5.86
N ARG A 14 -3.97 -18.77 -4.63
CA ARG A 14 -2.57 -19.06 -4.32
C ARG A 14 -2.45 -20.24 -3.37
N GLN A 15 -1.70 -21.23 -3.80
CA GLN A 15 -1.42 -22.45 -3.03
C GLN A 15 0.07 -22.58 -2.76
N TYR A 16 0.42 -23.07 -1.59
CA TYR A 16 1.76 -23.43 -1.16
C TYR A 16 1.75 -24.90 -0.70
N GLY A 17 2.11 -25.81 -1.58
CA GLY A 17 1.95 -27.24 -1.30
C GLY A 17 0.49 -27.59 -1.01
N GLY A 18 0.21 -28.09 0.19
CA GLY A 18 -1.15 -28.43 0.64
C GLY A 18 -1.96 -27.26 1.21
N LEU A 19 -1.36 -26.09 1.42
CA LEU A 19 -2.03 -24.92 2.00
C LEU A 19 -2.53 -23.98 0.90
N THR A 20 -3.83 -23.70 0.88
CA THR A 20 -4.43 -22.66 0.04
C THR A 20 -4.54 -21.37 0.85
N ALA A 21 -3.63 -20.41 0.60
CA ALA A 21 -3.56 -19.15 1.34
C ALA A 21 -4.50 -18.07 0.81
N VAL A 22 -4.84 -18.12 -0.49
CA VAL A 22 -5.86 -17.30 -1.13
C VAL A 22 -6.67 -18.24 -2.02
N ASN A 23 -7.99 -18.26 -1.88
CA ASN A 23 -8.88 -19.22 -2.50
C ASN A 23 -10.05 -18.54 -3.21
N ASP A 24 -10.07 -18.58 -4.53
CA ASP A 24 -11.14 -18.07 -5.42
C ASP A 24 -11.57 -16.61 -5.12
N VAL A 25 -10.61 -15.74 -4.78
CA VAL A 25 -10.86 -14.37 -4.34
C VAL A 25 -11.22 -13.48 -5.53
N ASN A 26 -12.40 -12.88 -5.47
CA ASN A 26 -12.90 -11.85 -6.37
C ASN A 26 -12.92 -10.51 -5.62
N PHE A 27 -11.85 -9.75 -5.71
CA PHE A 27 -11.66 -8.47 -5.04
C PHE A 27 -11.78 -7.33 -6.05
N SER A 28 -12.40 -6.22 -5.65
CA SER A 28 -12.55 -5.03 -6.48
C SER A 28 -12.18 -3.76 -5.71
N LEU A 29 -11.22 -3.01 -6.23
CA LEU A 29 -10.86 -1.69 -5.73
C LEU A 29 -11.39 -0.62 -6.69
N ARG A 30 -12.23 0.28 -6.19
CA ARG A 30 -12.80 1.40 -6.94
C ARG A 30 -11.85 2.60 -6.94
N HIS A 31 -12.03 3.51 -7.89
CA HIS A 31 -11.25 4.74 -7.95
C HIS A 31 -11.55 5.69 -6.78
N ASP A 32 -10.53 6.51 -6.44
CA ASP A 32 -10.61 7.66 -5.54
C ASP A 32 -11.09 7.36 -4.10
N ARG A 33 -10.64 6.21 -3.55
CA ARG A 33 -11.04 5.77 -2.21
C ARG A 33 -9.90 5.19 -1.40
N ILE A 34 -10.04 5.29 -0.08
CA ILE A 34 -9.27 4.47 0.86
C ILE A 34 -10.05 3.16 1.06
N HIS A 35 -9.51 2.07 0.56
CA HIS A 35 -10.07 0.74 0.74
C HIS A 35 -9.21 -0.01 1.76
N ALA A 36 -9.83 -0.57 2.80
CA ALA A 36 -9.12 -1.37 3.78
C ALA A 36 -9.37 -2.87 3.58
N ILE A 37 -8.32 -3.67 3.77
CA ILE A 37 -8.43 -5.13 3.91
C ILE A 37 -8.12 -5.46 5.36
N ILE A 38 -9.06 -6.12 6.03
CA ILE A 38 -8.94 -6.56 7.41
C ILE A 38 -9.15 -8.08 7.53
N GLY A 39 -8.85 -8.65 8.68
CA GLY A 39 -9.01 -10.07 8.97
C GLY A 39 -7.98 -10.55 9.98
N PRO A 40 -8.17 -11.72 10.59
CA PRO A 40 -7.24 -12.29 11.55
C PRO A 40 -5.88 -12.63 10.93
N ASN A 41 -4.93 -12.98 11.78
CA ASN A 41 -3.64 -13.50 11.31
C ASN A 41 -3.85 -14.81 10.55
N GLY A 42 -3.19 -14.96 9.41
CA GLY A 42 -3.38 -16.13 8.54
C GLY A 42 -4.59 -16.04 7.58
N ALA A 43 -5.40 -14.98 7.62
CA ALA A 43 -6.55 -14.80 6.73
C ALA A 43 -6.20 -14.68 5.22
N GLY A 44 -4.92 -14.55 4.86
CA GLY A 44 -4.49 -14.44 3.46
C GLY A 44 -4.23 -13.01 2.98
N LYS A 45 -4.41 -11.98 3.82
CA LYS A 45 -4.24 -10.56 3.45
C LYS A 45 -2.90 -10.25 2.78
N THR A 46 -1.79 -10.60 3.45
CA THR A 46 -0.43 -10.37 2.93
C THR A 46 -0.19 -11.15 1.64
N THR A 47 -0.73 -12.36 1.52
CA THR A 47 -0.64 -13.15 0.28
C THR A 47 -1.39 -12.45 -0.86
N LEU A 48 -2.63 -11.98 -0.63
CA LEU A 48 -3.40 -11.22 -1.61
C LEU A 48 -2.64 -9.98 -2.08
N VAL A 49 -2.07 -9.23 -1.16
CA VAL A 49 -1.26 -8.04 -1.48
C VAL A 49 0.01 -8.40 -2.25
N ASN A 50 0.71 -9.47 -1.88
CA ASN A 50 1.89 -9.95 -2.60
C ASN A 50 1.54 -10.35 -4.05
N LEU A 51 0.38 -10.95 -4.26
CA LEU A 51 -0.15 -11.23 -5.59
C LEU A 51 -0.44 -9.94 -6.36
N ILE A 52 -1.10 -8.96 -5.74
CA ILE A 52 -1.40 -7.64 -6.36
C ILE A 52 -0.10 -6.88 -6.68
N CYS A 53 0.92 -6.94 -5.83
CA CYS A 53 2.21 -6.29 -6.04
C CYS A 53 3.15 -7.03 -7.00
N GLY A 54 2.79 -8.26 -7.42
CA GLY A 54 3.60 -9.10 -8.31
C GLY A 54 4.88 -9.64 -7.66
N ARG A 55 4.91 -9.74 -6.35
CA ARG A 55 5.96 -10.42 -5.57
C ARG A 55 5.79 -11.91 -5.63
N GLU A 56 4.53 -12.33 -5.77
CA GLU A 56 4.14 -13.70 -5.99
C GLU A 56 3.27 -13.80 -7.24
N LYS A 57 3.26 -14.99 -7.84
CA LYS A 57 2.39 -15.29 -8.97
C LYS A 57 1.20 -16.10 -8.49
N PRO A 58 0.01 -15.87 -9.02
CA PRO A 58 -1.15 -16.69 -8.71
C PRO A 58 -0.93 -18.13 -9.21
N THR A 59 -1.52 -19.09 -8.50
CA THR A 59 -1.66 -20.48 -8.96
C THR A 59 -2.72 -20.57 -10.05
N SER A 60 -3.83 -19.81 -9.89
CA SER A 60 -4.88 -19.64 -10.89
C SER A 60 -5.61 -18.31 -10.70
N GLY A 61 -6.50 -17.96 -11.64
CA GLY A 61 -7.21 -16.68 -11.64
C GLY A 61 -6.39 -15.55 -12.26
N SER A 62 -6.96 -14.35 -12.25
CA SER A 62 -6.35 -13.19 -12.90
C SER A 62 -6.44 -11.92 -12.05
N ILE A 63 -5.54 -10.98 -12.35
CA ILE A 63 -5.49 -9.64 -11.75
C ILE A 63 -5.56 -8.64 -12.89
N ILE A 64 -6.57 -7.79 -12.85
CA ILE A 64 -6.81 -6.74 -13.83
C ILE A 64 -6.52 -5.38 -13.19
N TYR A 65 -5.70 -4.58 -13.81
CA TYR A 65 -5.38 -3.22 -13.38
C TYR A 65 -5.61 -2.26 -14.53
N LYS A 66 -6.52 -1.30 -14.35
CA LYS A 66 -6.91 -0.31 -15.38
C LYS A 66 -7.29 -0.99 -16.71
N GLY A 67 -8.07 -2.07 -16.61
CA GLY A 67 -8.52 -2.85 -17.76
C GLY A 67 -7.47 -3.74 -18.43
N LYS A 68 -6.26 -3.83 -17.87
CA LYS A 68 -5.17 -4.68 -18.40
C LYS A 68 -4.85 -5.81 -17.44
N GLU A 69 -4.71 -7.02 -17.97
CA GLU A 69 -4.25 -8.14 -17.15
C GLU A 69 -2.78 -7.99 -16.80
N ILE A 70 -2.49 -8.11 -15.49
CA ILE A 70 -1.14 -7.98 -14.92
C ILE A 70 -0.67 -9.22 -14.16
N SER A 71 -1.43 -10.32 -14.15
CA SER A 71 -1.20 -11.52 -13.33
C SER A 71 0.23 -12.05 -13.42
N GLN A 72 0.84 -12.03 -14.61
CA GLN A 72 2.19 -12.54 -14.84
C GLN A 72 3.28 -11.46 -14.84
N GLN A 73 2.92 -10.19 -14.64
CA GLN A 73 3.89 -9.11 -14.62
C GLN A 73 4.73 -9.15 -13.32
N SER A 74 6.02 -8.85 -13.44
CA SER A 74 6.91 -8.71 -12.29
C SER A 74 6.56 -7.46 -11.47
N SER A 75 6.94 -7.47 -10.17
CA SER A 75 6.78 -6.29 -9.29
C SER A 75 7.40 -5.02 -9.87
N ALA A 76 8.55 -5.13 -10.54
CA ALA A 76 9.18 -3.98 -11.21
C ALA A 76 8.29 -3.34 -12.28
N LYS A 77 7.59 -4.15 -13.08
CA LYS A 77 6.63 -3.65 -14.08
C LYS A 77 5.38 -3.05 -13.44
N ARG A 78 4.91 -3.63 -12.32
CA ARG A 78 3.75 -3.09 -11.59
C ARG A 78 4.07 -1.76 -10.90
N VAL A 79 5.28 -1.60 -10.36
CA VAL A 79 5.75 -0.30 -9.84
C VAL A 79 5.81 0.73 -10.97
N GLN A 80 6.30 0.37 -12.18
CA GLN A 80 6.27 1.26 -13.35
C GLN A 80 4.85 1.60 -13.80
N ALA A 81 3.88 0.70 -13.58
CA ALA A 81 2.47 0.94 -13.86
C ALA A 81 1.77 1.76 -12.75
N GLY A 82 2.48 2.14 -11.68
CA GLY A 82 1.96 2.98 -10.60
C GLY A 82 1.47 2.23 -9.36
N ILE A 83 1.70 0.92 -9.24
CA ILE A 83 1.37 0.16 -8.02
C ILE A 83 2.59 0.16 -7.09
N VAL A 84 2.52 0.89 -6.00
CA VAL A 84 3.62 1.01 -5.02
C VAL A 84 3.17 0.46 -3.66
N TYR A 85 4.07 -0.24 -2.98
CA TYR A 85 3.80 -0.92 -1.73
C TYR A 85 4.82 -0.51 -0.67
N THR A 86 4.35 -0.21 0.54
CA THR A 86 5.19 -0.08 1.73
C THR A 86 5.23 -1.41 2.48
N PHE A 87 6.34 -1.69 3.13
CA PHE A 87 6.52 -2.96 3.83
C PHE A 87 6.03 -2.88 5.28
N GLN A 88 5.58 -3.99 5.84
CA GLN A 88 5.28 -4.10 7.26
C GLN A 88 6.51 -3.74 8.12
N VAL A 89 7.69 -4.25 7.75
CA VAL A 89 8.98 -3.82 8.33
C VAL A 89 9.53 -2.67 7.51
N THR A 90 9.82 -1.54 8.16
CA THR A 90 10.30 -0.33 7.51
C THR A 90 11.53 -0.59 6.63
N SER A 91 11.36 -0.34 5.33
CA SER A 91 12.36 -0.64 4.29
C SER A 91 13.06 0.63 3.81
N ILE A 92 13.98 1.13 4.64
CA ILE A 92 14.83 2.30 4.35
C ILE A 92 16.30 1.89 4.32
N PHE A 93 17.11 2.63 3.59
CA PHE A 93 18.57 2.50 3.60
C PHE A 93 19.12 3.25 4.81
N ARG A 94 19.29 2.55 5.93
CA ARG A 94 19.59 3.14 7.24
C ARG A 94 20.86 3.97 7.29
N ASN A 95 21.86 3.63 6.48
CA ASN A 95 23.18 4.31 6.42
C ASN A 95 23.18 5.51 5.47
N LEU A 96 22.12 5.71 4.69
CA LEU A 96 21.97 6.85 3.80
C LEU A 96 21.19 7.97 4.50
N SER A 97 21.34 9.20 4.01
CA SER A 97 20.55 10.36 4.44
C SER A 97 19.07 10.20 4.01
N CYS A 98 18.18 11.01 4.59
CA CYS A 98 16.78 11.08 4.14
C CYS A 98 16.70 11.50 2.66
N TYR A 99 17.54 12.47 2.25
CA TYR A 99 17.65 12.89 0.85
C TYR A 99 17.98 11.72 -0.06
N GLU A 100 19.06 11.00 0.22
CA GLU A 100 19.53 9.87 -0.61
C GLU A 100 18.49 8.77 -0.71
N ASN A 101 17.80 8.43 0.38
CA ASN A 101 16.70 7.45 0.38
C ASN A 101 15.60 7.83 -0.62
N VAL A 102 15.12 9.06 -0.57
CA VAL A 102 14.06 9.54 -1.46
C VAL A 102 14.59 9.72 -2.89
N ALA A 103 15.83 10.21 -3.07
CA ALA A 103 16.46 10.42 -4.38
C ALA A 103 16.56 9.13 -5.20
N LEU A 104 16.83 7.99 -4.57
CA LEU A 104 16.82 6.67 -5.24
C LEU A 104 15.46 6.36 -5.86
N SER A 105 14.36 6.65 -5.14
CA SER A 105 12.99 6.44 -5.64
C SER A 105 12.64 7.42 -6.78
N VAL A 106 13.02 8.70 -6.63
CA VAL A 106 12.85 9.73 -7.66
C VAL A 106 13.57 9.35 -8.94
N GLN A 107 14.88 8.99 -8.85
CA GLN A 107 15.67 8.62 -10.01
C GLN A 107 15.09 7.43 -10.75
N ARG A 108 14.61 6.42 -10.03
CA ARG A 108 13.97 5.25 -10.62
C ARG A 108 12.68 5.63 -11.36
N SER A 109 11.84 6.47 -10.75
CA SER A 109 10.58 6.94 -11.32
C SER A 109 10.81 7.75 -12.60
N LEU A 110 11.71 8.73 -12.54
CA LEU A 110 12.02 9.58 -13.70
C LEU A 110 12.66 8.80 -14.85
N LYS A 111 13.57 7.85 -14.57
CA LYS A 111 14.13 6.96 -15.60
C LYS A 111 13.06 6.07 -16.25
N ALA A 112 12.07 5.61 -15.49
CA ALA A 112 10.96 4.83 -16.03
C ALA A 112 10.07 5.67 -16.95
N MET A 113 9.85 6.95 -16.63
CA MET A 113 9.01 7.89 -17.37
C MET A 113 9.70 8.45 -18.62
N LEU A 114 10.97 8.84 -18.51
CA LEU A 114 11.71 9.54 -19.57
C LEU A 114 12.52 8.61 -20.50
N GLY A 115 12.61 7.32 -20.14
CA GLY A 115 13.45 6.36 -20.85
C GLY A 115 14.93 6.37 -20.41
N LYS A 116 15.66 5.31 -20.75
CA LYS A 116 17.04 5.08 -20.26
C LYS A 116 18.09 6.10 -20.77
N LEU A 117 17.75 6.91 -21.76
CA LEU A 117 18.72 7.77 -22.47
C LEU A 117 18.85 9.20 -21.92
N LEU A 118 17.91 9.65 -21.06
CA LEU A 118 17.94 11.02 -20.54
C LEU A 118 18.60 11.08 -19.16
N MET A 119 19.67 11.87 -19.07
CA MET A 119 20.25 12.25 -17.78
C MET A 119 19.29 13.23 -17.09
N VAL A 120 18.74 12.81 -15.96
CA VAL A 120 17.90 13.68 -15.14
C VAL A 120 18.80 14.66 -14.40
N SER A 121 18.57 15.97 -14.52
CA SER A 121 19.38 16.97 -13.82
C SER A 121 19.20 16.87 -12.30
N GLU A 122 20.24 17.16 -11.56
CA GLU A 122 20.25 17.12 -10.10
C GLU A 122 19.18 18.04 -9.50
N SER A 123 18.98 19.21 -10.06
CA SER A 123 17.97 20.18 -9.64
C SER A 123 16.53 19.65 -9.75
N VAL A 124 16.25 18.78 -10.74
CA VAL A 124 14.93 18.12 -10.85
C VAL A 124 14.76 17.08 -9.75
N ILE A 125 15.82 16.30 -9.46
CA ILE A 125 15.80 15.32 -8.37
C ILE A 125 15.59 16.03 -7.04
N GLU A 126 16.35 17.08 -6.76
CA GLU A 126 16.26 17.87 -5.52
C GLU A 126 14.84 18.42 -5.29
N LYS A 127 14.22 18.99 -6.33
CA LYS A 127 12.85 19.48 -6.26
C LYS A 127 11.84 18.38 -5.90
N HIS A 128 11.96 17.19 -6.48
CA HIS A 128 11.09 16.08 -6.19
C HIS A 128 11.33 15.50 -4.79
N VAL A 129 12.59 15.42 -4.36
CA VAL A 129 12.95 14.99 -3.01
C VAL A 129 12.38 15.93 -1.96
N SER A 130 12.63 17.24 -2.10
CA SER A 130 12.11 18.27 -1.18
C SER A 130 10.57 18.22 -1.10
N LYS A 131 9.89 18.09 -2.25
CA LYS A 131 8.43 17.95 -2.29
C LYS A 131 7.96 16.69 -1.53
N SER A 132 8.64 15.55 -1.70
CA SER A 132 8.25 14.29 -1.07
C SER A 132 8.49 14.31 0.44
N LEU A 133 9.64 14.82 0.90
CA LEU A 133 9.96 15.00 2.32
C LEU A 133 9.02 16.02 2.97
N GLY A 134 8.74 17.11 2.28
CA GLY A 134 7.79 18.14 2.75
C GLY A 134 6.40 17.60 2.96
N ARG A 135 5.94 16.74 2.06
CA ARG A 135 4.59 16.15 2.14
C ARG A 135 4.38 15.27 3.38
N VAL A 136 5.45 14.66 3.88
CA VAL A 136 5.42 13.82 5.10
C VAL A 136 5.91 14.54 6.36
N GLY A 137 6.19 15.85 6.29
CA GLY A 137 6.63 16.64 7.45
C GLY A 137 8.09 16.41 7.87
N LEU A 138 8.94 15.92 6.96
CA LEU A 138 10.37 15.72 7.19
C LEU A 138 11.26 16.84 6.62
N ASN A 139 10.71 18.06 6.45
CA ASN A 139 11.48 19.24 6.06
C ASN A 139 12.59 19.53 7.08
N GLY A 140 13.77 19.88 6.59
CA GLY A 140 14.95 20.19 7.41
C GLY A 140 15.69 18.95 7.93
N LYS A 141 15.26 17.74 7.51
CA LYS A 141 15.91 16.47 7.88
C LYS A 141 16.62 15.80 6.70
N GLU A 142 16.76 16.52 5.59
CA GLU A 142 17.31 16.00 4.33
C GLU A 142 18.67 15.33 4.53
N ASN A 143 19.56 15.96 5.29
CA ASN A 143 20.93 15.49 5.53
C ASN A 143 21.05 14.53 6.75
N GLN A 144 19.95 14.28 7.48
CA GLN A 144 19.97 13.38 8.62
C GLN A 144 20.07 11.93 8.13
N THR A 145 20.96 11.14 8.75
CA THR A 145 21.07 9.70 8.48
C THR A 145 19.78 9.00 8.88
N ALA A 146 19.17 8.29 7.94
CA ALA A 146 17.83 7.69 8.10
C ALA A 146 17.73 6.74 9.31
N GLY A 147 18.79 5.97 9.59
CA GLY A 147 18.83 5.06 10.73
C GLY A 147 18.83 5.73 12.11
N THR A 148 19.13 7.03 12.18
CA THR A 148 19.12 7.82 13.44
C THR A 148 17.77 8.49 13.72
N LEU A 149 16.84 8.42 12.78
CA LEU A 149 15.49 8.94 12.96
C LEU A 149 14.73 8.12 14.03
N PRO A 150 13.84 8.74 14.83
CA PRO A 150 12.81 8.03 15.56
C PRO A 150 12.01 7.10 14.65
N TYR A 151 11.48 5.99 15.19
CA TYR A 151 10.80 4.98 14.39
C TYR A 151 9.64 5.52 13.55
N GLY A 152 8.81 6.39 14.13
CA GLY A 152 7.71 7.05 13.40
C GLY A 152 8.22 7.89 12.21
N HIS A 153 9.35 8.59 12.36
CA HIS A 153 9.95 9.33 11.26
C HIS A 153 10.54 8.40 10.18
N GLN A 154 11.05 7.20 10.55
CA GLN A 154 11.47 6.20 9.57
C GLN A 154 10.29 5.69 8.74
N LYS A 155 9.12 5.49 9.35
CA LYS A 155 7.86 5.16 8.65
C LYS A 155 7.44 6.29 7.71
N LEU A 156 7.50 7.55 8.14
CA LEU A 156 7.22 8.70 7.29
C LEU A 156 8.20 8.79 6.10
N LEU A 157 9.48 8.49 6.31
CA LEU A 157 10.48 8.45 5.24
C LEU A 157 10.15 7.37 4.20
N GLU A 158 9.70 6.19 4.63
CA GLU A 158 9.26 5.13 3.73
C GLU A 158 8.04 5.57 2.89
N VAL A 159 7.09 6.28 3.50
CA VAL A 159 5.96 6.88 2.78
C VAL A 159 6.45 7.92 1.78
N ALA A 160 7.42 8.77 2.14
CA ALA A 160 8.02 9.75 1.21
C ALA A 160 8.68 9.08 0.01
N MET A 161 9.45 7.99 0.23
CA MET A 161 10.05 7.19 -0.85
C MET A 161 8.98 6.60 -1.78
N SER A 162 7.87 6.14 -1.20
CA SER A 162 6.76 5.57 -1.95
C SER A 162 6.03 6.63 -2.78
N LEU A 163 5.80 7.82 -2.23
CA LEU A 163 5.22 8.96 -2.95
C LEU A 163 6.14 9.47 -4.07
N ALA A 164 7.45 9.44 -3.86
CA ALA A 164 8.45 9.80 -4.86
C ALA A 164 8.44 8.89 -6.10
N ALA A 165 7.93 7.67 -5.96
CA ALA A 165 7.70 6.77 -7.08
C ALA A 165 6.47 7.15 -7.94
N ASN A 166 5.77 8.23 -7.58
CA ASN A 166 4.57 8.74 -8.26
C ASN A 166 3.46 7.67 -8.41
N PRO A 167 2.97 7.09 -7.29
CA PRO A 167 1.99 6.02 -7.32
C PRO A 167 0.62 6.49 -7.83
N GLU A 168 -0.09 5.59 -8.52
CA GLU A 168 -1.54 5.69 -8.73
C GLU A 168 -2.31 4.82 -7.71
N LEU A 169 -1.65 3.75 -7.23
CA LEU A 169 -2.09 2.93 -6.12
C LEU A 169 -0.96 2.83 -5.09
N LEU A 170 -1.22 3.29 -3.89
CA LEU A 170 -0.35 3.13 -2.74
C LEU A 170 -0.93 2.07 -1.80
N ILE A 171 -0.18 1.01 -1.58
CA ILE A 171 -0.55 -0.07 -0.67
C ILE A 171 0.25 0.11 0.61
N LEU A 172 -0.45 0.27 1.74
CA LEU A 172 0.11 0.46 3.07
C LEU A 172 -0.17 -0.79 3.91
N ASP A 173 0.88 -1.49 4.33
CA ASP A 173 0.76 -2.72 5.10
C ASP A 173 1.13 -2.46 6.57
N GLU A 174 0.13 -2.47 7.44
CA GLU A 174 0.20 -2.18 8.86
C GLU A 174 1.01 -0.89 9.19
N PRO A 175 0.66 0.25 8.55
CA PRO A 175 1.47 1.45 8.67
C PRO A 175 1.49 2.02 10.09
N THR A 176 0.50 1.69 10.95
CA THR A 176 0.42 2.18 12.32
C THR A 176 1.14 1.30 13.34
N GLN A 177 1.64 0.13 12.92
CA GLN A 177 2.30 -0.79 13.83
C GLN A 177 3.55 -0.17 14.49
N GLY A 178 3.60 -0.22 15.82
CA GLY A 178 4.74 0.28 16.62
C GLY A 178 4.79 1.81 16.80
N LEU A 179 3.76 2.54 16.37
CA LEU A 179 3.64 3.98 16.55
C LEU A 179 2.93 4.34 17.87
N ALA A 180 3.33 5.46 18.47
CA ALA A 180 2.59 6.06 19.56
C ALA A 180 1.28 6.71 19.07
N GLN A 181 0.30 6.93 19.95
CA GLN A 181 -1.02 7.44 19.58
C GLN A 181 -0.96 8.75 18.79
N ALA A 182 -0.13 9.70 19.21
CA ALA A 182 0.03 10.98 18.49
C ALA A 182 0.66 10.81 17.09
N GLU A 183 1.53 9.81 16.90
CA GLU A 183 2.11 9.48 15.60
C GLU A 183 1.07 8.83 14.67
N ILE A 184 0.17 8.00 15.24
CA ILE A 184 -0.97 7.41 14.51
C ILE A 184 -1.90 8.50 13.98
N GLU A 185 -2.26 9.48 14.81
CA GLU A 185 -3.12 10.60 14.41
C GLU A 185 -2.51 11.43 13.25
N ASN A 186 -1.21 11.71 13.35
CA ASN A 186 -0.47 12.39 12.29
C ASN A 186 -0.44 11.57 10.99
N LEU A 187 -0.24 10.26 11.10
CA LEU A 187 -0.23 9.34 9.94
C LEU A 187 -1.63 9.25 9.31
N ILE A 188 -2.69 9.21 10.10
CA ILE A 188 -4.08 9.24 9.62
C ILE A 188 -4.33 10.52 8.80
N ALA A 189 -3.93 11.68 9.32
CA ALA A 189 -4.06 12.95 8.59
C ALA A 189 -3.29 12.94 7.26
N LEU A 190 -2.07 12.39 7.28
CA LEU A 190 -1.23 12.23 6.08
C LEU A 190 -1.90 11.30 5.05
N ILE A 191 -2.40 10.13 5.46
CA ILE A 191 -3.06 9.18 4.54
C ILE A 191 -4.29 9.82 3.91
N ARG A 192 -5.10 10.57 4.67
CA ARG A 192 -6.23 11.34 4.14
C ARG A 192 -5.80 12.39 3.11
N ASP A 193 -4.67 13.06 3.32
CA ASP A 193 -4.16 14.00 2.32
C ASP A 193 -3.67 13.28 1.07
N ILE A 194 -2.97 12.17 1.21
CA ILE A 194 -2.50 11.33 0.09
C ILE A 194 -3.68 10.84 -0.74
N SER A 195 -4.75 10.38 -0.11
CA SER A 195 -5.92 9.78 -0.79
C SER A 195 -6.67 10.75 -1.70
N LYS A 196 -6.49 12.06 -1.53
CA LYS A 196 -7.07 13.08 -2.45
C LYS A 196 -6.51 12.99 -3.87
N SER A 197 -5.36 12.34 -4.06
CA SER A 197 -4.67 12.26 -5.35
C SER A 197 -4.15 10.87 -5.73
N VAL A 198 -4.21 9.90 -4.80
CA VAL A 198 -3.68 8.55 -4.96
C VAL A 198 -4.67 7.57 -4.36
N ASN A 199 -4.99 6.48 -5.07
CA ASN A 199 -5.79 5.41 -4.47
C ASN A 199 -4.98 4.73 -3.37
N VAL A 200 -5.61 4.46 -2.23
CA VAL A 200 -4.95 3.83 -1.09
C VAL A 200 -5.60 2.49 -0.79
N LEU A 201 -4.81 1.43 -0.74
CA LEU A 201 -5.18 0.13 -0.21
C LEU A 201 -4.48 -0.03 1.14
N LEU A 202 -5.26 -0.10 2.21
CA LEU A 202 -4.77 -0.17 3.57
C LEU A 202 -4.95 -1.59 4.12
N ILE A 203 -3.89 -2.21 4.59
CA ILE A 203 -3.97 -3.43 5.38
C ILE A 203 -3.74 -3.04 6.83
N GLU A 204 -4.71 -3.28 7.69
CA GLU A 204 -4.65 -2.91 9.10
C GLU A 204 -5.41 -3.91 9.96
N HIS A 205 -5.01 -3.99 11.22
CA HIS A 205 -5.71 -4.75 12.25
C HIS A 205 -6.25 -3.83 13.36
N ASN A 206 -5.86 -2.57 13.38
CA ASN A 206 -6.41 -1.56 14.29
C ASN A 206 -7.72 -1.02 13.74
N MET A 207 -8.85 -1.52 14.27
CA MET A 207 -10.19 -1.17 13.80
C MET A 207 -10.49 0.33 13.92
N ALA A 208 -9.97 1.02 14.95
CA ALA A 208 -10.16 2.46 15.10
C ALA A 208 -9.53 3.24 13.93
N VAL A 209 -8.35 2.80 13.45
CA VAL A 209 -7.68 3.37 12.27
C VAL A 209 -8.47 3.07 11.01
N VAL A 210 -8.91 1.80 10.83
CA VAL A 210 -9.72 1.38 9.68
C VAL A 210 -10.98 2.21 9.58
N PHE A 211 -11.77 2.31 10.65
CA PHE A 211 -13.04 3.04 10.66
C PHE A 211 -12.84 4.57 10.51
N SER A 212 -11.69 5.09 10.93
CA SER A 212 -11.39 6.50 10.74
C SER A 212 -10.98 6.87 9.32
N LEU A 213 -10.41 5.92 8.56
CA LEU A 213 -9.80 6.17 7.25
C LEU A 213 -10.58 5.60 6.08
N ALA A 214 -11.02 4.33 6.20
CA ALA A 214 -11.56 3.60 5.08
C ALA A 214 -12.94 4.10 4.67
N GLU A 215 -13.19 4.15 3.37
CA GLU A 215 -14.51 4.37 2.79
C GLU A 215 -15.18 3.05 2.41
N TYR A 216 -14.38 2.01 2.22
CA TYR A 216 -14.82 0.65 1.95
C TYR A 216 -13.88 -0.35 2.61
N VAL A 217 -14.42 -1.45 3.08
CA VAL A 217 -13.67 -2.48 3.83
C VAL A 217 -13.99 -3.84 3.25
N THR A 218 -12.95 -4.64 3.00
CA THR A 218 -13.03 -6.06 2.68
C THR A 218 -12.52 -6.85 3.88
N VAL A 219 -13.31 -7.77 4.38
CA VAL A 219 -12.95 -8.69 5.46
C VAL A 219 -12.54 -10.02 4.86
N MET A 220 -11.33 -10.46 5.18
CA MET A 220 -10.84 -11.77 4.78
C MET A 220 -10.79 -12.73 5.97
N ASP A 221 -11.17 -13.96 5.71
CA ASP A 221 -10.94 -15.09 6.61
C ASP A 221 -10.56 -16.34 5.81
N SER A 222 -9.63 -17.12 6.33
CA SER A 222 -9.23 -18.45 5.79
C SER A 222 -8.99 -18.45 4.27
N GLY A 223 -8.41 -17.37 3.74
CA GLY A 223 -8.06 -17.21 2.34
C GLY A 223 -9.20 -16.75 1.42
N THR A 224 -10.37 -16.44 1.96
CA THR A 224 -11.55 -16.01 1.19
C THR A 224 -12.03 -14.62 1.63
N ILE A 225 -12.84 -13.95 0.81
CA ILE A 225 -13.57 -12.76 1.24
C ILE A 225 -14.83 -13.21 1.98
N MET A 226 -14.96 -12.78 3.23
CA MET A 226 -16.07 -13.08 4.11
C MET A 226 -17.18 -12.02 4.02
N ALA A 227 -16.79 -10.75 4.02
CA ALA A 227 -17.71 -9.62 3.96
C ALA A 227 -17.07 -8.42 3.26
N GLU A 228 -17.88 -7.59 2.65
CA GLU A 228 -17.46 -6.31 2.06
C GLU A 228 -18.54 -5.24 2.30
N GLY A 229 -18.13 -4.01 2.57
CA GLY A 229 -19.07 -2.92 2.80
C GLY A 229 -18.41 -1.65 3.28
N THR A 230 -19.21 -0.65 3.60
CA THR A 230 -18.78 0.54 4.30
C THR A 230 -18.32 0.20 5.72
N PRO A 231 -17.51 1.04 6.37
CA PRO A 231 -17.12 0.82 7.77
C PRO A 231 -18.30 0.54 8.69
N SER A 232 -19.41 1.26 8.55
CA SER A 232 -20.61 1.07 9.36
C SER A 232 -21.32 -0.27 9.10
N GLU A 233 -21.35 -0.74 7.85
CA GLU A 233 -21.90 -2.05 7.51
C GLU A 233 -21.05 -3.17 8.09
N ILE A 234 -19.73 -3.04 8.04
CA ILE A 234 -18.79 -4.03 8.59
C ILE A 234 -18.84 -4.05 10.12
N GLU A 235 -18.89 -2.88 10.77
CA GLU A 235 -19.01 -2.78 12.23
C GLU A 235 -20.28 -3.47 12.77
N ASN A 236 -21.39 -3.38 12.03
CA ASN A 236 -22.67 -3.99 12.40
C ASN A 236 -22.87 -5.41 11.86
N ASN A 237 -21.89 -5.96 11.14
CA ASN A 237 -21.96 -7.32 10.61
C ASN A 237 -21.67 -8.34 11.71
N ARG A 238 -22.65 -9.21 12.00
CA ARG A 238 -22.59 -10.18 13.09
C ARG A 238 -21.48 -11.21 12.89
N GLU A 239 -21.29 -11.70 11.67
CA GLU A 239 -20.24 -12.67 11.35
C GLU A 239 -18.84 -12.06 11.55
N VAL A 240 -18.67 -10.76 11.20
CA VAL A 240 -17.43 -10.03 11.44
C VAL A 240 -17.18 -9.81 12.93
N GLN A 241 -18.23 -9.46 13.69
CA GLN A 241 -18.10 -9.31 15.15
C GLN A 241 -17.69 -10.63 15.80
N ASP A 242 -18.30 -11.75 15.42
CA ASP A 242 -17.95 -13.08 15.94
C ASP A 242 -16.51 -13.46 15.61
N LEU A 243 -16.02 -13.12 14.41
CA LEU A 243 -14.62 -13.33 14.00
C LEU A 243 -13.60 -12.61 14.88
N TYR A 244 -13.89 -11.36 15.32
CA TYR A 244 -12.97 -10.53 16.09
C TYR A 244 -13.16 -10.65 17.61
N LEU A 245 -14.35 -10.97 18.08
CA LEU A 245 -14.62 -11.14 19.51
C LEU A 245 -14.18 -12.51 20.02
N GLY A 246 -13.92 -13.47 19.13
CA GLY A 246 -13.46 -14.83 19.44
C GLY A 246 -14.43 -15.56 20.35
N ASN A 247 -15.10 -16.58 19.84
CA ASN A 247 -15.72 -17.58 20.70
C ASN A 247 -14.69 -18.56 21.23
#